data_76abfa02eb907ff077d87fc62de20eac
#
_entry.id   76abfa02eb907ff077d87fc62de20eac
#
_cell.length_a   1.000
_cell.length_b   1.000
_cell.length_c   1.000
_cell.angle_alpha   90.00
_cell.angle_beta   90.00
_cell.angle_gamma   90.00
#
_symmetry.space_group_name_H-M   'P 1'
#
loop_
_entity.id
_entity.type
_entity.pdbx_description
1 polymer ?
#
loop_
_entity_poly.entity_id
_entity_poly.type
_entity_poly.pdbx_seq_one_letter_code
_entity_poly.pdbx_strand_id
1 'polypeptide(L)'
;MTQRPMKKRKLLLFPLLGLLALTSLFSCGEDRWKEYYPLTGRDLWMDSLMREVYLWYEDIPASKELNYFQDPEAFLKSILSSKDKNFSTVDTITDAPLPSYGFDYTLYKVATSDTTYNALVSYVALNSPAEDAGLERGDWIMLIDGDSITKKTEERLTDGGTRKLRIGKYVIVKNEESQEPAEGDADTETGESGDTDNDNNNNGNNNNDNDNDNGNNNNDNDNNDNNNNDEEEEEDEGIGVIQEIGDVTLPAVRSVTEKAVYEKRFILYPGYKIAYLAYNSFTAGTAENSEEYNDELRAFSRQCMQKGIDNFVLDLRYNAGGEMECVQLLADILVPADKLESPFAFLQYNDKQSAKNRDLILDSQLLQGGVNLNLSKIYIITSGTTAGAAEMLINCLKPYMTVILIGQSTKGEYVATETFINPKYPWAVRPVVCEVFNSEGEADYSTGFKPDISVNESSYLPYYLPLGSPYEILLNTALGVITGAIELPEPQAGTTAVKSFATKKNVRKGLIVK
;
A
#
# COMPACT_ATOMS: atom_id res chain seq x y z
N MET A 1 -72.08 21.54 85.53
CA MET A 1 -70.69 21.33 85.15
C MET A 1 -70.65 20.09 84.20
N THR A 2 -70.66 20.31 82.92
CA THR A 2 -70.78 19.29 81.92
C THR A 2 -69.49 19.26 81.10
N GLN A 3 -68.74 18.17 81.23
CA GLN A 3 -67.57 17.87 80.39
C GLN A 3 -68.04 17.32 79.06
N ARG A 4 -67.55 17.93 77.92
CA ARG A 4 -67.72 17.39 76.57
C ARG A 4 -66.51 16.48 76.23
N PRO A 5 -66.69 15.34 75.60
CA PRO A 5 -65.58 14.46 75.20
C PRO A 5 -64.93 14.93 73.89
N MET A 6 -63.60 14.96 73.88
CA MET A 6 -62.78 15.24 72.72
C MET A 6 -62.85 14.05 71.68
N LYS A 7 -63.25 14.37 70.46
CA LYS A 7 -63.26 13.41 69.31
C LYS A 7 -61.87 13.01 68.88
N LYS A 8 -61.54 11.72 68.94
CA LYS A 8 -60.35 11.09 68.40
C LYS A 8 -60.42 11.14 66.87
N ARG A 9 -59.71 12.10 66.25
CA ARG A 9 -59.53 12.25 64.76
C ARG A 9 -58.18 11.77 64.22
N LYS A 10 -57.44 10.97 64.96
CA LYS A 10 -56.02 10.57 64.55
C LYS A 10 -55.85 9.14 64.04
N LEU A 11 -56.89 8.35 63.82
CA LEU A 11 -56.73 6.92 63.47
C LEU A 11 -56.99 6.59 62.01
N LEU A 12 -57.39 7.56 61.16
CA LEU A 12 -57.65 7.33 59.73
C LEU A 12 -56.56 7.80 58.80
N LEU A 13 -55.54 8.53 59.31
CA LEU A 13 -54.43 9.03 58.47
C LEU A 13 -53.34 7.96 58.18
N PHE A 14 -53.16 6.99 59.08
CA PHE A 14 -52.15 5.97 58.97
C PHE A 14 -52.49 4.91 57.89
N PRO A 15 -53.70 4.38 57.72
CA PRO A 15 -54.01 3.44 56.65
C PRO A 15 -54.01 4.14 55.28
N LEU A 16 -54.30 5.45 55.16
CA LEU A 16 -54.29 6.20 53.93
C LEU A 16 -52.84 6.44 53.43
N LEU A 17 -51.89 6.74 54.35
CA LEU A 17 -50.47 6.82 54.01
C LEU A 17 -49.87 5.48 53.63
N GLY A 18 -50.31 4.38 54.27
CA GLY A 18 -49.88 3.03 53.93
C GLY A 18 -50.39 2.60 52.54
N LEU A 19 -51.62 2.97 52.17
CA LEU A 19 -52.19 2.69 50.85
C LEU A 19 -51.50 3.51 49.74
N LEU A 20 -51.11 4.76 50.03
CA LEU A 20 -50.35 5.62 49.10
C LEU A 20 -48.92 5.11 48.89
N ALA A 21 -48.29 4.57 49.93
CA ALA A 21 -46.93 3.98 49.85
C ALA A 21 -46.94 2.64 49.13
N LEU A 22 -48.03 1.85 49.20
CA LEU A 22 -48.15 0.60 48.43
C LEU A 22 -48.42 0.86 46.94
N THR A 23 -49.07 1.94 46.54
CA THR A 23 -49.30 2.29 45.13
C THR A 23 -48.05 2.83 44.45
N SER A 24 -47.13 3.41 45.21
CA SER A 24 -45.82 3.87 44.66
C SER A 24 -44.80 2.74 44.41
N LEU A 25 -45.08 1.52 44.89
CA LEU A 25 -44.25 0.33 44.64
C LEU A 25 -44.65 -0.44 43.38
N PHE A 26 -45.79 -0.13 42.75
CA PHE A 26 -46.18 -0.64 41.45
C PHE A 26 -45.93 0.38 40.35
N SER A 27 -44.75 1.03 40.38
CA SER A 27 -44.23 1.60 39.16
C SER A 27 -43.72 0.43 38.28
N CYS A 28 -44.65 -0.27 37.68
CA CYS A 28 -44.34 -1.04 36.48
C CYS A 28 -43.87 -0.02 35.44
N GLY A 29 -42.57 0.13 35.26
CA GLY A 29 -42.06 0.87 34.15
C GLY A 29 -42.71 0.31 32.90
N GLU A 30 -43.53 1.11 32.20
CA GLU A 30 -44.02 0.70 30.89
C GLU A 30 -42.79 0.36 30.07
N ASP A 31 -42.79 -0.83 29.49
CA ASP A 31 -41.75 -1.26 28.56
C ASP A 31 -41.85 -0.38 27.32
N ARG A 32 -41.09 0.73 27.32
CA ARG A 32 -41.09 1.73 26.28
C ARG A 32 -40.06 1.40 25.17
N TRP A 33 -39.51 0.16 25.15
CA TRP A 33 -38.50 -0.24 24.16
C TRP A 33 -38.97 -0.01 22.71
N LYS A 34 -40.28 -0.15 22.45
CA LYS A 34 -40.84 0.08 21.11
C LYS A 34 -40.75 1.51 20.63
N GLU A 35 -40.73 2.48 21.55
CA GLU A 35 -40.57 3.91 21.23
C GLU A 35 -39.12 4.22 20.84
N TYR A 36 -38.16 3.52 21.46
CA TYR A 36 -36.73 3.70 21.19
C TYR A 36 -36.19 2.79 20.10
N TYR A 37 -36.93 1.75 19.71
CA TYR A 37 -36.49 0.79 18.70
C TYR A 37 -36.09 1.43 17.37
N PRO A 38 -36.76 2.48 16.83
CA PRO A 38 -36.28 3.17 15.63
C PRO A 38 -34.86 3.77 15.78
N LEU A 39 -34.44 4.09 16.99
CA LEU A 39 -33.13 4.68 17.31
C LEU A 39 -32.09 3.60 17.64
N THR A 40 -32.50 2.55 18.34
CA THR A 40 -31.62 1.52 18.91
C THR A 40 -31.62 0.21 18.09
N GLY A 41 -32.60 0.00 17.25
CA GLY A 41 -32.82 -1.29 16.58
C GLY A 41 -31.67 -1.73 15.69
N ARG A 42 -30.93 -0.79 15.12
CA ARG A 42 -29.70 -1.05 14.35
C ARG A 42 -28.60 -1.62 15.25
N ASP A 43 -28.32 -0.98 16.36
CA ASP A 43 -27.25 -1.37 17.27
C ASP A 43 -27.60 -2.68 18.01
N LEU A 44 -28.87 -2.89 18.31
CA LEU A 44 -29.39 -4.18 18.82
C LEU A 44 -29.21 -5.31 17.82
N TRP A 45 -29.48 -5.05 16.53
CA TRP A 45 -29.21 -6.03 15.47
C TRP A 45 -27.70 -6.32 15.36
N MET A 46 -26.85 -5.28 15.40
CA MET A 46 -25.40 -5.44 15.32
C MET A 46 -24.86 -6.24 16.52
N ASP A 47 -25.31 -5.94 17.75
CA ASP A 47 -24.94 -6.71 18.97
C ASP A 47 -25.33 -8.18 18.83
N SER A 48 -26.56 -8.45 18.40
CA SER A 48 -27.04 -9.83 18.19
C SER A 48 -26.21 -10.57 17.12
N LEU A 49 -25.93 -9.92 15.98
CA LEU A 49 -25.10 -10.46 14.91
C LEU A 49 -23.68 -10.78 15.42
N MET A 50 -23.02 -9.81 16.07
CA MET A 50 -21.66 -9.96 16.56
C MET A 50 -21.54 -11.08 17.60
N ARG A 51 -22.52 -11.22 18.50
CA ARG A 51 -22.51 -12.33 19.48
C ARG A 51 -22.68 -13.70 18.84
N GLU A 52 -23.19 -13.78 17.63
CA GLU A 52 -23.36 -15.05 16.90
C GLU A 52 -22.16 -15.38 16.02
N VAL A 53 -21.67 -14.41 15.22
CA VAL A 53 -20.74 -14.70 14.14
C VAL A 53 -19.32 -14.19 14.38
N TYR A 54 -19.12 -13.23 15.30
CA TYR A 54 -17.81 -12.63 15.53
C TYR A 54 -16.83 -13.63 16.12
N LEU A 55 -15.62 -13.70 15.58
CA LEU A 55 -14.61 -14.66 16.00
C LEU A 55 -14.30 -14.57 17.51
N TRP A 56 -14.25 -13.38 18.06
CA TRP A 56 -13.98 -13.12 19.47
C TRP A 56 -15.21 -12.63 20.23
N TYR A 57 -16.37 -13.27 19.99
CA TYR A 57 -17.65 -12.85 20.57
C TYR A 57 -17.67 -12.89 22.11
N GLU A 58 -16.81 -13.71 22.73
CA GLU A 58 -16.70 -13.79 24.20
C GLU A 58 -16.15 -12.49 24.81
N ASP A 59 -15.39 -11.71 24.05
CA ASP A 59 -14.82 -10.43 24.49
C ASP A 59 -15.85 -9.27 24.44
N ILE A 60 -17.07 -9.48 23.90
CA ILE A 60 -18.12 -8.47 23.82
C ILE A 60 -18.66 -8.18 25.22
N PRO A 61 -18.71 -6.92 25.68
CA PRO A 61 -19.27 -6.57 26.97
C PRO A 61 -20.72 -7.02 27.15
N ALA A 62 -21.17 -7.20 28.39
CA ALA A 62 -22.56 -7.57 28.67
C ALA A 62 -23.54 -6.51 28.12
N SER A 63 -24.69 -6.93 27.57
CA SER A 63 -25.64 -6.03 26.90
C SER A 63 -26.10 -4.86 27.77
N LYS A 64 -26.16 -5.03 29.11
CA LYS A 64 -26.50 -3.98 30.08
C LYS A 64 -25.44 -2.86 30.19
N GLU A 65 -24.23 -3.10 29.70
CA GLU A 65 -23.09 -2.19 29.73
C GLU A 65 -22.97 -1.41 28.43
N LEU A 66 -23.74 -1.77 27.39
CA LEU A 66 -23.69 -1.17 26.06
C LEU A 66 -24.65 0.03 25.94
N ASN A 67 -24.22 1.02 25.19
CA ASN A 67 -25.04 2.17 24.81
C ASN A 67 -25.52 1.99 23.36
N TYR A 68 -26.79 1.65 23.17
CA TYR A 68 -27.42 1.41 21.87
C TYR A 68 -27.90 2.70 21.16
N PHE A 69 -27.49 3.88 21.62
CA PHE A 69 -27.85 5.18 21.03
C PHE A 69 -26.65 5.84 20.32
N GLN A 70 -25.62 5.09 20.02
CA GLN A 70 -24.42 5.60 19.36
C GLN A 70 -24.60 5.61 17.83
N ASP A 71 -23.68 6.29 17.12
CA ASP A 71 -23.53 6.07 15.68
C ASP A 71 -22.95 4.65 15.42
N PRO A 72 -23.14 4.10 14.20
CA PRO A 72 -22.76 2.71 13.89
C PRO A 72 -21.29 2.39 14.14
N GLU A 73 -20.39 3.32 13.77
CA GLU A 73 -18.95 3.11 13.91
C GLU A 73 -18.54 3.13 15.40
N ALA A 74 -19.07 4.06 16.17
CA ALA A 74 -18.80 4.16 17.61
C ALA A 74 -19.36 2.94 18.35
N PHE A 75 -20.57 2.48 17.98
CA PHE A 75 -21.15 1.28 18.57
C PHE A 75 -20.31 0.04 18.24
N LEU A 76 -19.97 -0.19 16.96
CA LEU A 76 -19.11 -1.31 16.59
C LEU A 76 -17.80 -1.29 17.40
N LYS A 77 -17.12 -0.14 17.45
CA LYS A 77 -15.89 0.02 18.22
C LYS A 77 -16.03 -0.37 19.69
N SER A 78 -17.20 -0.10 20.30
CA SER A 78 -17.45 -0.39 21.72
C SER A 78 -17.58 -1.88 22.04
N ILE A 79 -17.79 -2.72 21.02
CA ILE A 79 -17.97 -4.17 21.15
C ILE A 79 -16.83 -5.01 20.53
N LEU A 80 -15.81 -4.37 19.96
CA LEU A 80 -14.67 -5.10 19.38
C LEU A 80 -13.68 -5.58 20.45
N SER A 81 -13.15 -6.76 20.26
CA SER A 81 -11.98 -7.27 20.98
C SER A 81 -10.72 -6.46 20.64
N SER A 82 -9.80 -6.38 21.58
CA SER A 82 -8.46 -5.80 21.31
C SER A 82 -7.67 -6.54 20.24
N LYS A 83 -8.00 -7.81 19.99
CA LYS A 83 -7.39 -8.64 18.93
C LYS A 83 -7.82 -8.23 17.53
N ASP A 84 -8.98 -7.58 17.40
CA ASP A 84 -9.58 -7.16 16.12
C ASP A 84 -8.72 -6.14 15.35
N LYS A 85 -8.01 -5.26 16.05
CA LYS A 85 -7.17 -4.20 15.42
C LYS A 85 -7.93 -3.36 14.37
N ASN A 86 -9.23 -3.21 14.53
CA ASN A 86 -10.18 -2.59 13.59
C ASN A 86 -10.25 -3.34 12.23
N PHE A 87 -10.20 -4.65 12.27
CA PHE A 87 -10.42 -5.51 11.11
C PHE A 87 -11.90 -5.61 10.77
N SER A 88 -12.77 -5.62 11.77
CA SER A 88 -14.21 -5.48 11.55
C SER A 88 -14.59 -4.06 11.18
N THR A 89 -15.52 -3.90 10.24
CA THR A 89 -15.99 -2.59 9.76
C THR A 89 -17.50 -2.51 9.67
N VAL A 90 -18.01 -1.29 9.69
CA VAL A 90 -19.39 -0.96 9.35
C VAL A 90 -19.40 0.21 8.38
N ASP A 91 -20.08 0.06 7.25
CA ASP A 91 -20.14 1.07 6.20
C ASP A 91 -21.58 1.26 5.71
N THR A 92 -21.87 2.44 5.16
CA THR A 92 -23.11 2.63 4.41
C THR A 92 -23.08 1.79 3.13
N ILE A 93 -24.20 1.14 2.83
CA ILE A 93 -24.36 0.47 1.55
C ILE A 93 -24.49 1.57 0.49
N THR A 94 -23.50 1.65 -0.41
CA THR A 94 -23.54 2.53 -1.57
C THR A 94 -23.39 1.69 -2.83
N ASP A 95 -24.31 1.89 -3.78
CA ASP A 95 -24.34 1.13 -5.04
C ASP A 95 -23.24 1.61 -6.02
N ALA A 96 -22.63 2.76 -5.77
CA ALA A 96 -21.60 3.32 -6.63
C ALA A 96 -20.37 3.78 -5.84
N PRO A 97 -19.16 3.69 -6.44
CA PRO A 97 -17.96 4.27 -5.86
C PRO A 97 -18.13 5.77 -5.62
N LEU A 98 -17.60 6.27 -4.50
CA LEU A 98 -17.61 7.70 -4.21
C LEU A 98 -16.81 8.45 -5.28
N PRO A 99 -17.29 9.64 -5.72
CA PRO A 99 -16.53 10.47 -6.64
C PRO A 99 -15.16 10.83 -6.08
N SER A 100 -14.14 10.78 -6.94
CA SER A 100 -12.77 11.20 -6.58
C SER A 100 -12.00 11.62 -7.83
N TYR A 101 -10.85 12.25 -7.61
CA TYR A 101 -9.90 12.51 -8.70
C TYR A 101 -9.16 11.24 -9.16
N GLY A 102 -9.05 10.22 -8.31
CA GLY A 102 -8.41 8.96 -8.62
C GLY A 102 -6.91 8.96 -8.49
N PHE A 103 -6.35 9.75 -7.59
CA PHE A 103 -4.94 9.66 -7.23
C PHE A 103 -4.73 9.71 -5.72
N ASP A 104 -3.64 9.10 -5.28
CA ASP A 104 -3.14 9.14 -3.93
C ASP A 104 -1.84 9.95 -3.91
N TYR A 105 -1.53 10.58 -2.77
CA TYR A 105 -0.33 11.40 -2.65
C TYR A 105 0.28 11.35 -1.26
N THR A 106 1.56 11.73 -1.18
CA THR A 106 2.27 11.94 0.08
C THR A 106 2.79 13.37 0.11
N LEU A 107 2.52 14.09 1.20
CA LEU A 107 3.03 15.44 1.40
C LEU A 107 4.45 15.42 1.94
N TYR A 108 5.30 16.17 1.29
CA TYR A 108 6.65 16.46 1.71
C TYR A 108 6.80 17.94 2.01
N LYS A 109 7.49 18.26 3.10
CA LYS A 109 7.76 19.64 3.49
C LYS A 109 8.73 20.28 2.50
N VAL A 110 8.43 21.51 2.08
CA VAL A 110 9.38 22.30 1.27
C VAL A 110 10.55 22.73 2.16
N ALA A 111 11.78 22.46 1.75
CA ALA A 111 12.97 22.68 2.56
C ALA A 111 13.14 24.14 3.06
N THR A 112 12.66 25.10 2.26
CA THR A 112 12.74 26.54 2.55
C THR A 112 11.54 27.09 3.31
N SER A 113 10.56 26.26 3.72
CA SER A 113 9.32 26.71 4.35
C SER A 113 8.81 25.75 5.41
N ASP A 114 8.35 26.30 6.54
CA ASP A 114 7.73 25.50 7.61
C ASP A 114 6.25 25.22 7.42
N THR A 115 5.59 25.87 6.47
CA THR A 115 4.14 25.84 6.30
C THR A 115 3.67 25.39 4.93
N THR A 116 4.60 25.15 3.98
CA THR A 116 4.30 24.74 2.62
C THR A 116 4.81 23.34 2.33
N TYR A 117 4.10 22.67 1.42
CA TYR A 117 4.35 21.27 1.05
C TYR A 117 4.36 21.13 -0.45
N ASN A 118 5.00 20.07 -0.93
CA ASN A 118 4.79 19.51 -2.25
C ASN A 118 4.12 18.14 -2.08
N ALA A 119 3.23 17.76 -3.00
CA ALA A 119 2.56 16.47 -2.96
C ALA A 119 3.14 15.54 -4.02
N LEU A 120 3.83 14.48 -3.59
CA LEU A 120 4.27 13.39 -4.47
C LEU A 120 3.08 12.49 -4.78
N VAL A 121 2.75 12.36 -6.05
CA VAL A 121 1.71 11.44 -6.53
C VAL A 121 2.22 10.01 -6.38
N SER A 122 1.60 9.24 -5.48
CA SER A 122 1.99 7.86 -5.18
C SER A 122 1.26 6.82 -6.01
N TYR A 123 0.07 7.15 -6.48
CA TYR A 123 -0.78 6.26 -7.27
C TYR A 123 -1.75 7.06 -8.13
N VAL A 124 -2.05 6.57 -9.34
CA VAL A 124 -3.10 7.12 -10.21
C VAL A 124 -3.98 5.97 -10.68
N ALA A 125 -5.28 6.05 -10.40
CA ALA A 125 -6.25 5.06 -10.84
C ALA A 125 -6.52 5.17 -12.34
N LEU A 126 -6.62 4.04 -13.02
CA LEU A 126 -6.98 3.99 -14.43
C LEU A 126 -8.42 4.51 -14.65
N ASN A 127 -8.68 5.14 -15.78
CA ASN A 127 -9.95 5.77 -16.12
C ASN A 127 -10.42 6.82 -15.09
N SER A 128 -9.49 7.58 -14.53
CA SER A 128 -9.76 8.62 -13.53
C SER A 128 -9.54 10.03 -14.08
N PRO A 129 -10.09 11.09 -13.43
CA PRO A 129 -9.75 12.47 -13.75
C PRO A 129 -8.26 12.77 -13.70
N ALA A 130 -7.52 12.12 -12.80
CA ALA A 130 -6.06 12.26 -12.69
C ALA A 130 -5.33 11.69 -13.90
N GLU A 131 -5.73 10.49 -14.37
CA GLU A 131 -5.20 9.92 -15.62
C GLU A 131 -5.53 10.78 -16.83
N ASP A 132 -6.78 11.29 -16.93
CA ASP A 132 -7.17 12.21 -18.02
C ASP A 132 -6.34 13.50 -18.04
N ALA A 133 -5.91 13.97 -16.87
CA ALA A 133 -5.03 15.12 -16.72
C ALA A 133 -3.57 14.82 -17.10
N GLY A 134 -3.23 13.54 -17.31
CA GLY A 134 -1.86 13.10 -17.56
C GLY A 134 -0.98 13.06 -16.31
N LEU A 135 -1.59 13.01 -15.11
CA LEU A 135 -0.83 12.76 -13.88
C LEU A 135 -0.32 11.32 -13.85
N GLU A 136 0.91 11.16 -13.41
CA GLU A 136 1.56 9.88 -13.26
C GLU A 136 2.12 9.70 -11.84
N ARG A 137 2.32 8.47 -11.44
CA ARG A 137 3.10 8.16 -10.24
C ARG A 137 4.52 8.75 -10.38
N GLY A 138 4.97 9.44 -9.33
CA GLY A 138 6.26 10.16 -9.33
C GLY A 138 6.16 11.62 -9.72
N ASP A 139 4.99 12.13 -10.11
CA ASP A 139 4.77 13.57 -10.26
C ASP A 139 4.73 14.28 -8.92
N TRP A 140 5.23 15.50 -8.89
CA TRP A 140 5.18 16.39 -7.74
C TRP A 140 4.24 17.54 -8.01
N ILE A 141 3.14 17.61 -7.26
CA ILE A 141 2.25 18.78 -7.30
C ILE A 141 2.85 19.85 -6.40
N MET A 142 3.20 20.99 -7.01
CA MET A 142 3.87 22.10 -6.33
C MET A 142 2.87 23.23 -5.99
N LEU A 143 1.94 23.52 -6.89
CA LEU A 143 0.92 24.56 -6.72
C LEU A 143 -0.47 24.04 -7.11
N ILE A 144 -1.51 24.57 -6.45
CA ILE A 144 -2.92 24.34 -6.80
C ILE A 144 -3.58 25.69 -7.05
N ASP A 145 -4.10 25.89 -8.27
CA ASP A 145 -4.72 27.15 -8.71
C ASP A 145 -3.80 28.38 -8.52
N GLY A 146 -2.48 28.16 -8.61
CA GLY A 146 -1.44 29.18 -8.40
C GLY A 146 -0.99 29.37 -6.95
N ASP A 147 -1.65 28.73 -5.97
CA ASP A 147 -1.30 28.80 -4.55
C ASP A 147 -0.42 27.63 -4.13
N SER A 148 0.50 27.86 -3.20
CA SER A 148 1.27 26.80 -2.54
C SER A 148 0.38 25.87 -1.73
N ILE A 149 0.76 24.58 -1.63
CA ILE A 149 0.07 23.61 -0.78
C ILE A 149 0.39 23.92 0.68
N THR A 150 -0.65 24.16 1.47
CA THR A 150 -0.62 24.42 2.91
C THR A 150 -1.72 23.61 3.58
N LYS A 151 -1.80 23.62 4.91
CA LYS A 151 -2.93 23.00 5.65
C LYS A 151 -4.31 23.52 5.23
N LYS A 152 -4.40 24.74 4.63
CA LYS A 152 -5.65 25.33 4.17
C LYS A 152 -5.97 24.99 2.72
N THR A 153 -4.97 24.87 1.87
CA THR A 153 -5.15 24.61 0.43
C THR A 153 -5.09 23.14 0.07
N GLU A 154 -4.60 22.28 0.98
CA GLU A 154 -4.53 20.81 0.79
C GLU A 154 -5.91 20.21 0.44
N GLU A 155 -6.98 20.71 1.06
CA GLU A 155 -8.34 20.21 0.80
C GLU A 155 -8.74 20.28 -0.67
N ARG A 156 -8.17 21.23 -1.45
CA ARG A 156 -8.41 21.34 -2.89
C ARG A 156 -7.93 20.13 -3.70
N LEU A 157 -7.02 19.32 -3.14
CA LEU A 157 -6.62 18.02 -3.74
C LEU A 157 -7.73 16.97 -3.65
N THR A 158 -8.80 17.22 -2.90
CA THR A 158 -9.86 16.25 -2.62
C THR A 158 -11.28 16.79 -2.66
N ASP A 159 -11.47 18.10 -2.84
CA ASP A 159 -12.77 18.79 -2.73
C ASP A 159 -13.71 18.60 -3.93
N GLY A 160 -13.18 18.08 -5.04
CA GLY A 160 -13.98 17.67 -6.20
C GLY A 160 -14.12 18.66 -7.33
N GLY A 161 -13.64 19.89 -7.18
CA GLY A 161 -13.69 20.91 -8.26
C GLY A 161 -12.64 20.70 -9.35
N THR A 162 -12.79 21.36 -10.48
CA THR A 162 -11.70 21.43 -11.48
C THR A 162 -10.55 22.25 -10.91
N ARG A 163 -9.31 21.77 -11.06
CA ARG A 163 -8.11 22.39 -10.50
C ARG A 163 -7.02 22.56 -11.55
N LYS A 164 -6.25 23.63 -11.43
CA LYS A 164 -5.02 23.81 -12.18
C LYS A 164 -3.85 23.46 -11.27
N LEU A 165 -3.06 22.44 -11.66
CA LEU A 165 -1.93 21.97 -10.90
C LEU A 165 -0.62 22.34 -11.59
N ARG A 166 0.35 22.88 -10.86
CA ARG A 166 1.73 23.01 -11.29
C ARG A 166 2.47 21.75 -10.87
N ILE A 167 3.04 21.03 -11.83
CA ILE A 167 3.71 19.77 -11.59
C ILE A 167 5.21 19.84 -11.92
N GLY A 168 5.98 18.98 -11.28
CA GLY A 168 7.40 18.79 -11.47
C GLY A 168 7.82 17.33 -11.35
N LYS A 169 9.06 17.03 -11.71
CA LYS A 169 9.71 15.72 -11.53
C LYS A 169 10.93 15.89 -10.62
N TYR A 170 11.20 14.86 -9.81
CA TYR A 170 12.41 14.83 -9.00
C TYR A 170 13.59 14.42 -9.87
N VAL A 171 14.65 15.23 -9.86
CA VAL A 171 15.87 15.01 -10.65
C VAL A 171 17.10 15.25 -9.75
N ILE A 172 18.20 14.57 -10.07
CA ILE A 172 19.50 14.85 -9.46
C ILE A 172 20.25 15.80 -10.38
N VAL A 173 20.64 16.95 -9.84
CA VAL A 173 21.47 17.94 -10.53
C VAL A 173 22.88 17.83 -9.95
N LYS A 174 23.85 17.46 -10.79
CA LYS A 174 25.26 17.51 -10.41
C LYS A 174 25.69 18.96 -10.30
N ASN A 175 26.47 19.31 -9.27
CA ASN A 175 27.10 20.60 -9.18
C ASN A 175 28.12 20.69 -10.34
N GLU A 176 27.86 21.52 -11.35
CA GLU A 176 28.91 21.91 -12.27
C GLU A 176 29.88 22.77 -11.44
N GLU A 177 31.09 22.28 -11.24
CA GLU A 177 32.17 23.10 -10.68
C GLU A 177 32.19 24.42 -11.46
N SER A 178 32.03 25.54 -10.76
CA SER A 178 32.24 26.87 -11.30
C SER A 178 33.68 26.93 -11.80
N GLN A 179 33.88 26.74 -13.11
CA GLN A 179 35.13 27.10 -13.73
C GLN A 179 35.33 28.60 -13.45
N GLU A 180 36.19 28.92 -12.52
CA GLU A 180 36.70 30.29 -12.36
C GLU A 180 37.19 30.74 -13.75
N PRO A 181 36.78 31.93 -14.21
CA PRO A 181 37.32 32.46 -15.45
C PRO A 181 38.81 32.68 -15.22
N ALA A 182 39.65 32.03 -16.01
CA ALA A 182 41.09 32.28 -16.02
C ALA A 182 41.35 33.80 -16.13
N GLU A 183 41.91 34.39 -15.09
CA GLU A 183 42.39 35.78 -15.13
C GLU A 183 43.37 35.90 -16.27
N GLY A 184 42.97 36.56 -17.35
CA GLY A 184 43.82 36.93 -18.45
C GLY A 184 44.75 38.05 -18.00
N ASP A 185 46.03 37.75 -17.90
CA ASP A 185 47.09 38.74 -17.80
C ASP A 185 47.02 39.69 -19.02
N ALA A 186 46.72 40.94 -18.73
CA ALA A 186 46.79 42.03 -19.68
C ALA A 186 48.21 42.55 -19.69
N ASP A 187 49.01 42.15 -20.67
CA ASP A 187 50.20 42.93 -21.04
C ASP A 187 50.07 43.42 -22.47
N THR A 188 49.97 44.72 -22.54
CA THR A 188 50.06 45.59 -23.70
C THR A 188 51.48 45.64 -24.19
N GLU A 189 51.77 45.30 -25.45
CA GLU A 189 52.77 46.12 -26.22
C GLU A 189 52.59 45.94 -27.73
N THR A 190 52.73 47.05 -28.36
CA THR A 190 52.62 47.43 -29.74
C THR A 190 53.79 46.96 -30.59
N GLY A 191 53.60 46.68 -31.88
CA GLY A 191 54.65 46.87 -32.87
C GLY A 191 54.68 45.89 -34.07
N GLU A 192 54.18 46.41 -35.18
CA GLU A 192 54.63 46.29 -36.58
C GLU A 192 55.09 44.96 -37.22
N SER A 193 54.38 44.65 -38.24
CA SER A 193 54.76 44.29 -39.62
C SER A 193 55.97 43.38 -39.92
N GLY A 194 55.69 42.40 -40.78
CA GLY A 194 56.77 41.84 -41.64
C GLY A 194 56.43 40.46 -42.16
N ASP A 195 56.13 40.46 -43.45
CA ASP A 195 55.95 39.32 -44.37
C ASP A 195 57.13 38.31 -44.32
N THR A 196 56.80 37.14 -44.72
CA THR A 196 57.35 36.27 -45.76
C THR A 196 57.60 34.83 -45.37
N ASP A 197 56.90 34.02 -46.11
CA ASP A 197 57.23 32.77 -46.81
C ASP A 197 58.32 31.81 -46.27
N ASN A 198 57.94 30.64 -46.32
CA ASN A 198 58.55 29.51 -47.05
C ASN A 198 59.02 28.28 -46.27
N ASP A 199 58.37 27.25 -46.68
CA ASP A 199 58.81 25.93 -47.11
C ASP A 199 59.81 25.08 -46.29
N ASN A 200 59.35 23.89 -46.20
CA ASN A 200 60.07 22.64 -46.55
C ASN A 200 60.76 21.80 -45.48
N ASN A 201 60.12 20.71 -45.26
CA ASN A 201 60.60 19.36 -45.63
C ASN A 201 61.74 18.71 -44.83
N ASN A 202 61.45 17.51 -44.49
CA ASN A 202 62.23 16.28 -44.62
C ASN A 202 62.90 15.67 -43.38
N ASN A 203 62.34 14.56 -42.99
CA ASN A 203 62.91 13.19 -43.14
C ASN A 203 64.21 12.84 -42.41
N GLY A 204 64.18 11.71 -41.74
CA GLY A 204 65.37 10.89 -41.50
C GLY A 204 65.43 10.29 -40.09
N ASN A 205 64.83 9.19 -39.85
CA ASN A 205 65.35 7.82 -39.84
C ASN A 205 66.75 7.64 -39.24
N ASN A 206 66.90 6.86 -38.24
CA ASN A 206 67.63 5.62 -38.09
C ASN A 206 68.12 5.33 -36.67
N ASN A 207 67.68 4.19 -36.20
CA ASN A 207 68.46 3.01 -35.76
C ASN A 207 69.79 3.22 -35.00
N ASN A 208 69.93 2.58 -33.96
CA ASN A 208 70.63 1.31 -33.70
C ASN A 208 71.24 1.24 -32.29
N ASP A 209 70.89 0.23 -31.65
CA ASP A 209 71.67 -0.90 -31.12
C ASP A 209 72.77 -0.65 -30.05
N ASN A 210 72.61 -1.46 -29.10
CA ASN A 210 73.57 -2.40 -28.51
C ASN A 210 74.20 -2.11 -27.13
N ASP A 211 73.89 -3.07 -26.36
CA ASP A 211 74.74 -3.97 -25.57
C ASP A 211 75.38 -3.53 -24.24
N ASN A 212 74.98 -4.35 -23.28
CA ASN A 212 75.83 -5.09 -22.32
C ASN A 212 76.69 -4.28 -21.31
N ASP A 213 76.60 -4.46 -20.07
CA ASP A 213 77.12 -5.55 -19.26
C ASP A 213 77.13 -5.17 -17.75
N ASN A 214 76.67 -6.08 -16.96
CA ASN A 214 77.23 -6.59 -15.72
C ASN A 214 77.89 -5.66 -14.68
N GLY A 215 77.36 -5.76 -13.45
CA GLY A 215 78.15 -5.35 -12.28
C GLY A 215 77.38 -5.19 -10.97
N ASN A 216 77.17 -6.30 -10.33
CA ASN A 216 76.96 -6.55 -8.92
C ASN A 216 77.56 -5.49 -7.96
N ASN A 217 76.78 -4.96 -6.98
CA ASN A 217 76.99 -5.16 -5.57
C ASN A 217 76.08 -4.31 -4.67
N ASN A 218 75.48 -5.01 -3.71
CA ASN A 218 75.06 -4.64 -2.34
C ASN A 218 75.29 -3.20 -1.86
N ASN A 219 74.28 -2.57 -1.32
CA ASN A 219 74.01 -2.45 0.12
C ASN A 219 72.96 -1.39 0.43
N ASP A 220 72.08 -1.76 1.29
CA ASP A 220 71.45 -1.07 2.40
C ASP A 220 70.76 0.29 2.22
N ASN A 221 69.54 0.23 2.65
CA ASN A 221 68.81 1.23 3.46
C ASN A 221 68.37 2.52 2.79
N ASP A 222 67.11 2.69 2.61
CA ASP A 222 66.28 3.60 3.39
C ASP A 222 64.94 3.87 2.69
N ASN A 223 63.94 3.75 3.46
CA ASN A 223 62.66 4.45 3.45
C ASN A 223 62.26 5.16 2.13
N ASN A 224 61.42 4.52 1.38
CA ASN A 224 60.57 5.20 0.45
C ASN A 224 59.11 5.00 0.88
N ASP A 225 58.63 5.96 1.67
CA ASP A 225 57.20 6.22 1.87
C ASP A 225 56.59 6.53 0.49
N ASN A 226 56.15 5.49 -0.21
CA ASN A 226 55.21 5.65 -1.29
C ASN A 226 53.85 5.90 -0.66
N ASN A 227 53.57 7.16 -0.36
CA ASN A 227 52.27 7.70 -0.13
C ASN A 227 51.54 7.67 -1.50
N ASN A 228 51.01 6.51 -1.87
CA ASN A 228 49.94 6.46 -2.84
C ASN A 228 48.71 7.02 -2.12
N ASN A 229 48.53 8.32 -2.21
CA ASN A 229 47.23 8.92 -2.11
C ASN A 229 46.45 8.39 -3.33
N ASP A 230 45.80 7.26 -3.19
CA ASP A 230 44.59 6.99 -3.90
C ASP A 230 43.59 8.03 -3.37
N GLU A 231 43.56 9.20 -4.01
CA GLU A 231 42.44 10.12 -3.93
C GLU A 231 41.27 9.31 -4.48
N GLU A 232 40.47 8.69 -3.58
CA GLU A 232 39.13 8.26 -3.91
C GLU A 232 38.46 9.55 -4.40
N GLU A 233 38.26 9.67 -5.71
CA GLU A 233 37.40 10.69 -6.29
C GLU A 233 36.04 10.49 -5.60
N GLU A 234 35.72 11.35 -4.62
CA GLU A 234 34.35 11.45 -4.09
C GLU A 234 33.48 11.79 -5.29
N GLU A 235 32.79 10.80 -5.83
CA GLU A 235 31.78 11.03 -6.87
C GLU A 235 30.80 12.07 -6.31
N ASP A 236 30.75 13.25 -6.94
CA ASP A 236 29.77 14.28 -6.60
C ASP A 236 28.34 13.73 -6.78
N GLU A 237 27.74 13.33 -5.67
CA GLU A 237 26.41 12.68 -5.64
C GLU A 237 25.28 13.58 -6.18
N GLY A 238 25.57 14.87 -6.45
CA GLY A 238 24.58 15.83 -6.90
C GLY A 238 23.48 16.13 -5.87
N ILE A 239 22.70 17.15 -6.14
CA ILE A 239 21.60 17.58 -5.26
C ILE A 239 20.25 17.21 -5.91
N GLY A 240 19.38 16.52 -5.14
CA GLY A 240 18.02 16.23 -5.57
C GLY A 240 17.14 17.49 -5.54
N VAL A 241 16.51 17.82 -6.67
CA VAL A 241 15.61 18.96 -6.82
C VAL A 241 14.32 18.55 -7.53
N ILE A 242 13.23 19.27 -7.26
CA ILE A 242 12.01 19.12 -8.04
C ILE A 242 12.07 20.12 -9.19
N GLN A 243 12.31 19.62 -10.40
CA GLN A 243 12.31 20.42 -11.61
C GLN A 243 10.85 20.57 -12.11
N GLU A 244 10.41 21.81 -12.25
CA GLU A 244 9.09 22.15 -12.80
C GLU A 244 9.00 21.73 -14.27
N ILE A 245 7.88 21.05 -14.64
CA ILE A 245 7.63 20.61 -16.02
C ILE A 245 6.42 21.30 -16.66
N GLY A 246 5.51 21.88 -15.86
CA GLY A 246 4.40 22.68 -16.39
C GLY A 246 3.12 22.57 -15.60
N ASP A 247 2.04 23.04 -16.22
CA ASP A 247 0.70 23.03 -15.65
C ASP A 247 -0.17 21.95 -16.30
N VAL A 248 -0.97 21.26 -15.49
CA VAL A 248 -2.03 20.37 -15.95
C VAL A 248 -3.38 20.81 -15.38
N THR A 249 -4.46 20.52 -16.12
CA THR A 249 -5.82 20.76 -15.65
C THR A 249 -6.42 19.45 -15.17
N LEU A 250 -6.65 19.34 -13.86
CA LEU A 250 -7.33 18.22 -13.23
C LEU A 250 -8.85 18.41 -13.36
N PRO A 251 -9.56 17.56 -14.11
CA PRO A 251 -11.03 17.66 -14.22
C PRO A 251 -11.72 17.43 -12.88
N ALA A 252 -12.99 17.83 -12.78
CA ALA A 252 -13.80 17.56 -11.60
C ALA A 252 -13.92 16.05 -11.35
N VAL A 253 -14.11 15.69 -10.07
CA VAL A 253 -14.25 14.29 -9.64
C VAL A 253 -15.40 13.58 -10.34
N ARG A 254 -15.22 12.28 -10.56
CA ARG A 254 -16.27 11.34 -10.99
C ARG A 254 -16.14 10.04 -10.23
N SER A 255 -17.16 9.17 -10.31
CA SER A 255 -17.04 7.80 -9.85
C SER A 255 -15.95 7.09 -10.64
N VAL A 256 -14.99 6.48 -9.92
CA VAL A 256 -13.88 5.74 -10.52
C VAL A 256 -13.91 4.33 -9.95
N THR A 257 -14.02 3.34 -10.82
CA THR A 257 -13.88 1.93 -10.45
C THR A 257 -12.42 1.54 -10.58
N GLU A 258 -11.80 1.13 -9.48
CA GLU A 258 -10.44 0.62 -9.53
C GLU A 258 -10.38 -0.73 -10.24
N LYS A 259 -9.40 -0.88 -11.11
CA LYS A 259 -9.10 -2.16 -11.74
C LYS A 259 -8.25 -3.02 -10.83
N ALA A 260 -8.64 -4.30 -10.71
CA ALA A 260 -7.86 -5.27 -9.96
C ALA A 260 -6.50 -5.51 -10.63
N VAL A 261 -6.48 -5.76 -11.92
CA VAL A 261 -5.25 -5.87 -12.73
C VAL A 261 -4.86 -4.48 -13.21
N TYR A 262 -3.82 -3.91 -12.59
CA TYR A 262 -3.39 -2.54 -12.87
C TYR A 262 -2.40 -2.47 -14.02
N GLU A 263 -1.34 -3.28 -13.98
CA GLU A 263 -0.27 -3.28 -14.99
C GLU A 263 0.26 -4.69 -15.22
N LYS A 264 0.57 -5.01 -16.47
CA LYS A 264 1.18 -6.29 -16.90
C LYS A 264 2.32 -6.01 -17.84
N ARG A 265 3.49 -6.58 -17.55
CA ARG A 265 4.68 -6.45 -18.39
C ARG A 265 5.37 -7.79 -18.60
N PHE A 266 6.05 -7.90 -19.74
CA PHE A 266 7.02 -8.95 -20.01
C PHE A 266 8.38 -8.30 -20.14
N ILE A 267 9.31 -8.71 -19.28
CA ILE A 267 10.65 -8.15 -19.22
C ILE A 267 11.62 -9.25 -19.63
N LEU A 268 12.42 -8.98 -20.65
CA LEU A 268 13.36 -9.93 -21.22
C LEU A 268 14.79 -9.47 -20.91
N TYR A 269 15.51 -10.30 -20.18
CA TYR A 269 16.95 -10.18 -19.98
C TYR A 269 17.66 -11.37 -20.60
N PRO A 270 18.95 -11.27 -20.95
CA PRO A 270 19.72 -12.43 -21.40
C PRO A 270 19.64 -13.56 -20.36
N GLY A 271 19.03 -14.68 -20.73
CA GLY A 271 18.85 -15.84 -19.85
C GLY A 271 17.62 -15.83 -18.95
N TYR A 272 16.81 -14.74 -18.92
CA TYR A 272 15.64 -14.61 -18.05
C TYR A 272 14.41 -14.10 -18.82
N LYS A 273 13.26 -14.70 -18.56
CA LYS A 273 11.97 -14.29 -19.09
C LYS A 273 11.03 -14.04 -17.92
N ILE A 274 10.76 -12.77 -17.65
CA ILE A 274 10.11 -12.33 -16.42
C ILE A 274 8.72 -11.78 -16.77
N ALA A 275 7.68 -12.24 -16.06
CA ALA A 275 6.39 -11.58 -16.02
C ALA A 275 6.30 -10.68 -14.80
N TYR A 276 5.75 -9.49 -14.98
CA TYR A 276 5.37 -8.56 -13.92
C TYR A 276 3.87 -8.33 -13.95
N LEU A 277 3.26 -8.38 -12.78
CA LEU A 277 1.84 -8.13 -12.56
C LEU A 277 1.65 -7.22 -11.34
N ALA A 278 1.17 -5.99 -11.55
CA ALA A 278 0.65 -5.17 -10.47
C ALA A 278 -0.84 -5.48 -10.27
N TYR A 279 -1.16 -6.05 -9.09
CA TYR A 279 -2.49 -6.55 -8.77
C TYR A 279 -3.01 -5.87 -7.50
N ASN A 280 -3.93 -4.89 -7.67
CA ASN A 280 -4.33 -3.96 -6.62
C ASN A 280 -5.46 -4.47 -5.73
N SER A 281 -6.20 -5.50 -6.16
CA SER A 281 -7.36 -5.99 -5.42
C SER A 281 -7.74 -7.41 -5.84
N PHE A 282 -8.03 -8.26 -4.88
CA PHE A 282 -8.64 -9.56 -5.13
C PHE A 282 -10.14 -9.39 -5.36
N THR A 283 -10.52 -9.04 -6.57
CA THR A 283 -11.91 -8.82 -7.02
C THR A 283 -12.10 -9.55 -8.33
N ALA A 284 -13.15 -10.34 -8.44
CA ALA A 284 -13.40 -11.19 -9.61
C ALA A 284 -13.74 -10.39 -10.87
N GLY A 285 -14.49 -9.29 -10.72
CA GLY A 285 -14.90 -8.45 -11.83
C GLY A 285 -15.67 -7.20 -11.38
N THR A 286 -16.47 -6.67 -12.29
CA THR A 286 -17.32 -5.49 -12.10
C THR A 286 -18.79 -5.86 -11.99
N ALA A 287 -19.66 -4.90 -11.72
CA ALA A 287 -21.11 -5.12 -11.70
C ALA A 287 -21.66 -5.52 -13.08
N GLU A 288 -21.02 -5.03 -14.17
CA GLU A 288 -21.37 -5.33 -15.55
C GLU A 288 -20.82 -6.69 -16.02
N ASN A 289 -19.66 -7.09 -15.50
CA ASN A 289 -19.01 -8.36 -15.82
C ASN A 289 -18.32 -8.93 -14.57
N SER A 290 -19.00 -9.85 -13.90
CA SER A 290 -18.56 -10.42 -12.62
C SER A 290 -17.26 -11.22 -12.65
N GLU A 291 -16.77 -11.62 -13.82
CA GLU A 291 -15.52 -12.39 -14.01
C GLU A 291 -14.43 -11.62 -14.77
N GLU A 292 -14.62 -10.34 -15.06
CA GLU A 292 -13.73 -9.55 -15.90
C GLU A 292 -12.25 -9.66 -15.51
N TYR A 293 -11.94 -9.53 -14.24
CA TYR A 293 -10.55 -9.54 -13.77
C TYR A 293 -9.99 -10.95 -13.60
N ASN A 294 -10.83 -11.91 -13.24
CA ASN A 294 -10.44 -13.32 -13.22
C ASN A 294 -10.12 -13.81 -14.63
N ASP A 295 -10.91 -13.43 -15.64
CA ASP A 295 -10.68 -13.77 -17.04
C ASP A 295 -9.41 -13.07 -17.57
N GLU A 296 -9.12 -11.87 -17.09
CA GLU A 296 -7.89 -11.16 -17.41
C GLU A 296 -6.65 -11.88 -16.84
N LEU A 297 -6.72 -12.40 -15.60
CA LEU A 297 -5.65 -13.24 -15.01
C LEU A 297 -5.47 -14.54 -15.79
N ARG A 298 -6.57 -15.23 -16.16
CA ARG A 298 -6.54 -16.45 -16.99
C ARG A 298 -5.90 -16.18 -18.36
N ALA A 299 -6.26 -15.04 -18.97
CA ALA A 299 -5.65 -14.63 -20.25
C ALA A 299 -4.16 -14.31 -20.12
N PHE A 300 -3.77 -13.64 -19.03
CA PHE A 300 -2.37 -13.34 -18.76
C PHE A 300 -1.53 -14.60 -18.51
N SER A 301 -2.07 -15.59 -17.79
CA SER A 301 -1.39 -16.87 -17.57
C SER A 301 -1.08 -17.60 -18.90
N ARG A 302 -2.04 -17.61 -19.85
CA ARG A 302 -1.79 -18.15 -21.20
C ARG A 302 -0.68 -17.41 -21.95
N GLN A 303 -0.63 -16.08 -21.84
CA GLN A 303 0.44 -15.27 -22.45
C GLN A 303 1.80 -15.57 -21.82
N CYS A 304 1.86 -15.74 -20.49
CA CYS A 304 3.06 -16.16 -19.78
C CYS A 304 3.58 -17.49 -20.31
N MET A 305 2.70 -18.49 -20.42
CA MET A 305 3.08 -19.81 -20.95
C MET A 305 3.58 -19.72 -22.39
N GLN A 306 2.88 -19.00 -23.28
CA GLN A 306 3.28 -18.82 -24.69
C GLN A 306 4.64 -18.16 -24.83
N LYS A 307 5.00 -17.26 -23.92
CA LYS A 307 6.31 -16.59 -23.90
C LYS A 307 7.39 -17.40 -23.19
N GLY A 308 7.00 -18.51 -22.54
CA GLY A 308 7.90 -19.36 -21.76
C GLY A 308 8.48 -18.61 -20.56
N ILE A 309 7.64 -17.89 -19.83
CA ILE A 309 8.02 -17.17 -18.61
C ILE A 309 8.52 -18.17 -17.57
N ASP A 310 9.67 -17.86 -16.96
CA ASP A 310 10.35 -18.68 -15.96
C ASP A 310 10.48 -17.97 -14.59
N ASN A 311 10.22 -16.67 -14.55
CA ASN A 311 10.19 -15.88 -13.32
C ASN A 311 8.96 -14.98 -13.28
N PHE A 312 8.39 -14.79 -12.09
CA PHE A 312 7.19 -13.99 -11.90
C PHE A 312 7.38 -13.00 -10.76
N VAL A 313 7.17 -11.72 -11.04
CA VAL A 313 7.12 -10.63 -10.05
C VAL A 313 5.67 -10.21 -9.87
N LEU A 314 5.13 -10.43 -8.68
CA LEU A 314 3.78 -10.03 -8.29
C LEU A 314 3.86 -8.79 -7.39
N ASP A 315 3.35 -7.67 -7.87
CA ASP A 315 3.35 -6.42 -7.12
C ASP A 315 2.02 -6.23 -6.38
N LEU A 316 2.07 -6.40 -5.07
CA LEU A 316 0.95 -6.26 -4.14
C LEU A 316 1.08 -5.02 -3.24
N ARG A 317 1.96 -4.06 -3.55
CA ARG A 317 2.22 -2.90 -2.68
C ARG A 317 0.99 -2.03 -2.40
N TYR A 318 0.01 -1.99 -3.29
CA TYR A 318 -1.25 -1.27 -3.11
C TYR A 318 -2.45 -2.20 -2.85
N ASN A 319 -2.22 -3.50 -2.65
CA ASN A 319 -3.28 -4.49 -2.47
C ASN A 319 -3.71 -4.58 -1.01
N ALA A 320 -4.87 -4.01 -0.69
CA ALA A 320 -5.46 -4.05 0.65
C ALA A 320 -6.40 -5.25 0.87
N GLY A 321 -6.36 -6.26 -0.01
CA GLY A 321 -7.14 -7.50 0.15
C GLY A 321 -8.23 -7.70 -0.90
N GLY A 322 -9.29 -8.43 -0.50
CA GLY A 322 -10.45 -8.74 -1.33
C GLY A 322 -10.98 -10.17 -1.11
N GLU A 323 -11.51 -10.77 -2.17
CA GLU A 323 -12.25 -12.02 -2.15
C GLU A 323 -11.32 -13.24 -2.12
N MET A 324 -11.62 -14.19 -1.25
CA MET A 324 -10.86 -15.42 -1.05
C MET A 324 -10.80 -16.30 -2.31
N GLU A 325 -11.87 -16.37 -3.08
CA GLU A 325 -11.92 -17.16 -4.32
C GLU A 325 -10.92 -16.66 -5.38
N CYS A 326 -10.68 -15.33 -5.41
CA CYS A 326 -9.67 -14.76 -6.30
C CYS A 326 -8.24 -15.12 -5.84
N VAL A 327 -8.03 -15.33 -4.54
CA VAL A 327 -6.74 -15.82 -4.01
C VAL A 327 -6.47 -17.23 -4.49
N GLN A 328 -7.49 -18.13 -4.43
CA GLN A 328 -7.34 -19.50 -4.92
C GLN A 328 -6.99 -19.52 -6.41
N LEU A 329 -7.71 -18.80 -7.26
CA LEU A 329 -7.44 -18.72 -8.70
C LEU A 329 -5.98 -18.28 -8.98
N LEU A 330 -5.51 -17.25 -8.30
CA LEU A 330 -4.14 -16.77 -8.51
C LEU A 330 -3.12 -17.80 -8.01
N ALA A 331 -3.38 -18.46 -6.88
CA ALA A 331 -2.55 -19.55 -6.38
C ALA A 331 -2.49 -20.73 -7.37
N ASP A 332 -3.63 -21.15 -7.95
CA ASP A 332 -3.71 -22.22 -8.95
C ASP A 332 -2.91 -21.89 -10.22
N ILE A 333 -2.84 -20.62 -10.61
CA ILE A 333 -2.01 -20.15 -11.71
C ILE A 333 -0.52 -20.29 -11.38
N LEU A 334 -0.11 -20.05 -10.14
CA LEU A 334 1.31 -19.85 -9.76
C LEU A 334 2.00 -21.11 -9.24
N VAL A 335 1.32 -21.93 -8.43
CA VAL A 335 1.93 -23.08 -7.72
C VAL A 335 2.55 -24.12 -8.66
N PRO A 336 3.48 -24.97 -8.17
CA PRO A 336 3.93 -26.13 -8.91
C PRO A 336 2.74 -27.03 -9.32
N ALA A 337 2.76 -27.54 -10.55
CA ALA A 337 1.63 -28.27 -11.13
C ALA A 337 1.26 -29.54 -10.36
N ASP A 338 2.22 -30.18 -9.70
CA ASP A 338 2.03 -31.35 -8.85
C ASP A 338 1.33 -31.03 -7.50
N LYS A 339 1.12 -29.74 -7.20
CA LYS A 339 0.43 -29.26 -5.99
C LYS A 339 -1.05 -28.93 -6.23
N LEU A 340 -1.50 -28.87 -7.47
CA LEU A 340 -2.94 -28.77 -7.74
C LEU A 340 -3.68 -29.93 -7.06
N GLU A 341 -4.90 -29.67 -6.60
CA GLU A 341 -5.75 -30.57 -5.80
C GLU A 341 -5.23 -30.83 -4.37
N SER A 342 -4.15 -30.13 -3.94
CA SER A 342 -3.65 -30.22 -2.55
C SER A 342 -4.42 -29.25 -1.63
N PRO A 343 -4.39 -29.47 -0.28
CA PRO A 343 -4.96 -28.52 0.67
C PRO A 343 -4.32 -27.13 0.49
N PHE A 344 -5.13 -26.06 0.47
CA PHE A 344 -4.65 -24.70 0.30
C PHE A 344 -4.69 -23.91 1.60
N ALA A 345 -5.86 -23.92 2.25
CA ALA A 345 -6.10 -23.24 3.50
C ALA A 345 -7.15 -23.95 4.33
N PHE A 346 -7.17 -23.70 5.65
CA PHE A 346 -8.22 -24.11 6.57
C PHE A 346 -8.86 -22.88 7.21
N LEU A 347 -10.18 -22.80 7.18
CA LEU A 347 -10.97 -21.74 7.80
C LEU A 347 -11.52 -22.21 9.13
N GLN A 348 -11.16 -21.51 10.22
CA GLN A 348 -11.62 -21.81 11.56
C GLN A 348 -12.52 -20.68 12.09
N TYR A 349 -13.79 -20.96 12.19
CA TYR A 349 -14.80 -20.07 12.78
C TYR A 349 -14.86 -20.23 14.30
N ASN A 350 -15.60 -19.35 14.98
CA ASN A 350 -15.89 -19.51 16.39
C ASN A 350 -16.67 -20.82 16.68
N ASP A 351 -16.78 -21.21 17.93
CA ASP A 351 -17.44 -22.47 18.33
C ASP A 351 -18.91 -22.56 17.94
N LYS A 352 -19.66 -21.43 17.91
CA LYS A 352 -21.07 -21.37 17.47
C LYS A 352 -21.23 -21.57 15.97
N GLN A 353 -20.21 -21.23 15.19
CA GLN A 353 -20.17 -21.34 13.74
C GLN A 353 -19.26 -22.49 13.27
N SER A 354 -18.82 -23.37 14.16
CA SER A 354 -17.88 -24.46 13.85
C SER A 354 -18.32 -25.39 12.73
N ALA A 355 -19.64 -25.47 12.44
CA ALA A 355 -20.16 -26.18 11.27
C ALA A 355 -19.72 -25.56 9.92
N LYS A 356 -19.24 -24.32 9.91
CA LYS A 356 -18.68 -23.65 8.73
C LYS A 356 -17.18 -23.91 8.54
N ASN A 357 -16.51 -24.56 9.51
CA ASN A 357 -15.11 -24.93 9.37
C ASN A 357 -14.90 -25.77 8.12
N ARG A 358 -13.93 -25.41 7.29
CA ARG A 358 -13.68 -26.11 6.04
C ARG A 358 -12.27 -25.95 5.53
N ASP A 359 -11.81 -26.95 4.81
CA ASP A 359 -10.62 -26.88 4.00
C ASP A 359 -10.95 -26.21 2.65
N LEU A 360 -10.01 -25.44 2.14
CA LEU A 360 -9.92 -24.99 0.77
C LEU A 360 -8.83 -25.81 0.09
N ILE A 361 -9.03 -26.17 -1.15
CA ILE A 361 -8.05 -26.89 -1.97
C ILE A 361 -7.58 -26.02 -3.13
N LEU A 362 -6.39 -26.26 -3.65
CA LEU A 362 -5.96 -25.76 -4.94
C LEU A 362 -6.79 -26.49 -6.01
N ASP A 363 -7.69 -25.77 -6.69
CA ASP A 363 -8.69 -26.36 -7.57
C ASP A 363 -8.44 -26.00 -9.03
N SER A 364 -7.86 -26.93 -9.79
CA SER A 364 -7.55 -26.75 -11.21
C SER A 364 -8.77 -26.36 -12.06
N GLN A 365 -10.00 -26.58 -11.58
CA GLN A 365 -11.22 -26.17 -12.28
C GLN A 365 -11.39 -24.64 -12.29
N LEU A 366 -10.82 -23.92 -11.33
CA LEU A 366 -10.85 -22.45 -11.31
C LEU A 366 -10.07 -21.82 -12.48
N LEU A 367 -9.13 -22.56 -13.07
CA LEU A 367 -8.37 -22.08 -14.21
C LEU A 367 -9.26 -21.78 -15.43
N GLN A 368 -10.33 -22.52 -15.68
CA GLN A 368 -11.34 -22.25 -16.73
C GLN A 368 -10.77 -21.77 -18.08
N GLY A 369 -9.75 -22.46 -18.59
CA GLY A 369 -9.05 -22.10 -19.84
C GLY A 369 -7.87 -21.15 -19.65
N GLY A 370 -7.59 -20.68 -18.42
CA GLY A 370 -6.26 -20.23 -18.00
C GLY A 370 -5.31 -21.43 -17.91
N VAL A 371 -4.07 -21.18 -17.51
CA VAL A 371 -3.06 -22.23 -17.38
C VAL A 371 -2.30 -22.09 -16.08
N ASN A 372 -1.88 -23.20 -15.50
CA ASN A 372 -0.93 -23.24 -14.41
C ASN A 372 0.49 -23.00 -14.97
N LEU A 373 1.24 -22.10 -14.33
CA LEU A 373 2.60 -21.71 -14.75
C LEU A 373 3.69 -22.60 -14.18
N ASN A 374 3.33 -23.48 -13.23
CA ASN A 374 4.25 -24.46 -12.62
C ASN A 374 5.54 -23.82 -12.06
N LEU A 375 5.36 -22.78 -11.24
CA LEU A 375 6.48 -22.03 -10.68
C LEU A 375 6.96 -22.67 -9.37
N SER A 376 8.27 -22.79 -9.19
CA SER A 376 8.90 -23.20 -7.91
C SER A 376 9.28 -22.03 -7.02
N LYS A 377 9.24 -20.79 -7.56
CA LYS A 377 9.60 -19.56 -6.86
C LYS A 377 8.79 -18.39 -7.40
N ILE A 378 8.47 -17.44 -6.49
CA ILE A 378 7.81 -16.17 -6.82
C ILE A 378 8.48 -15.02 -6.06
N TYR A 379 8.50 -13.84 -6.68
CA TYR A 379 8.95 -12.59 -6.09
C TYR A 379 7.75 -11.68 -5.87
N ILE A 380 7.52 -11.26 -4.63
CA ILE A 380 6.34 -10.46 -4.28
C ILE A 380 6.78 -9.12 -3.71
N ILE A 381 6.35 -8.04 -4.34
CA ILE A 381 6.57 -6.68 -3.85
C ILE A 381 5.47 -6.33 -2.87
N THR A 382 5.85 -5.91 -1.66
CA THR A 382 4.94 -5.61 -0.55
C THR A 382 5.17 -4.24 0.06
N SER A 383 4.13 -3.71 0.71
CA SER A 383 4.19 -2.48 1.52
C SER A 383 3.32 -2.59 2.77
N GLY A 384 3.31 -1.57 3.62
CA GLY A 384 2.41 -1.49 4.77
C GLY A 384 0.91 -1.44 4.41
N THR A 385 0.56 -1.33 3.13
CA THR A 385 -0.83 -1.42 2.62
C THR A 385 -1.21 -2.85 2.26
N THR A 386 -0.25 -3.71 1.95
CA THR A 386 -0.47 -5.13 1.62
C THR A 386 -1.17 -5.83 2.79
N ALA A 387 -2.41 -6.33 2.60
CA ALA A 387 -3.25 -6.84 3.68
C ALA A 387 -4.19 -7.96 3.26
N GLY A 388 -4.71 -8.70 4.23
CA GLY A 388 -5.81 -9.65 4.10
C GLY A 388 -5.62 -10.71 3.02
N ALA A 389 -6.37 -10.62 1.90
CA ALA A 389 -6.27 -11.59 0.80
C ALA A 389 -4.85 -11.68 0.19
N ALA A 390 -4.11 -10.56 0.14
CA ALA A 390 -2.72 -10.55 -0.31
C ALA A 390 -1.81 -11.31 0.67
N GLU A 391 -2.02 -11.16 1.96
CA GLU A 391 -1.27 -11.89 3.00
C GLU A 391 -1.65 -13.37 3.06
N MET A 392 -2.95 -13.69 2.84
CA MET A 392 -3.39 -15.08 2.69
C MET A 392 -2.66 -15.76 1.53
N LEU A 393 -2.55 -15.10 0.36
CA LEU A 393 -1.81 -15.65 -0.77
C LEU A 393 -0.35 -15.95 -0.38
N ILE A 394 0.33 -14.99 0.24
CA ILE A 394 1.73 -15.15 0.71
C ILE A 394 1.83 -16.35 1.66
N ASN A 395 0.96 -16.42 2.67
CA ASN A 395 0.97 -17.50 3.67
C ASN A 395 0.74 -18.87 3.04
N CYS A 396 -0.27 -18.97 2.16
CA CYS A 396 -0.69 -20.25 1.59
C CYS A 396 0.19 -20.74 0.43
N LEU A 397 1.03 -19.88 -0.17
CA LEU A 397 2.04 -20.29 -1.16
C LEU A 397 3.32 -20.86 -0.51
N LYS A 398 3.69 -20.42 0.68
CA LYS A 398 4.94 -20.82 1.36
C LYS A 398 5.14 -22.33 1.51
N PRO A 399 4.11 -23.15 1.82
CA PRO A 399 4.26 -24.60 1.88
C PRO A 399 4.63 -25.27 0.54
N TYR A 400 4.39 -24.58 -0.57
CA TYR A 400 4.46 -25.16 -1.90
C TYR A 400 5.59 -24.65 -2.77
N MET A 401 6.06 -23.41 -2.51
CA MET A 401 7.07 -22.76 -3.34
C MET A 401 7.89 -21.75 -2.55
N THR A 402 9.05 -21.37 -3.06
CA THR A 402 9.85 -20.30 -2.46
C THR A 402 9.19 -18.96 -2.73
N VAL A 403 8.81 -18.23 -1.67
CA VAL A 403 8.25 -16.88 -1.74
C VAL A 403 9.30 -15.89 -1.25
N ILE A 404 9.74 -14.97 -2.10
CA ILE A 404 10.70 -13.91 -1.77
C ILE A 404 9.96 -12.59 -1.73
N LEU A 405 9.99 -11.94 -0.56
CA LEU A 405 9.32 -10.67 -0.31
C LEU A 405 10.30 -9.49 -0.43
N ILE A 406 9.89 -8.45 -1.16
CA ILE A 406 10.69 -7.26 -1.42
C ILE A 406 9.87 -6.02 -1.06
N GLY A 407 10.48 -5.06 -0.38
CA GLY A 407 9.84 -3.79 -0.02
C GLY A 407 9.67 -3.60 1.47
N GLN A 408 8.45 -3.45 1.96
CA GLN A 408 8.15 -3.20 3.38
C GLN A 408 7.27 -4.28 3.99
N SER A 409 7.24 -4.33 5.33
CA SER A 409 6.39 -5.27 6.08
C SER A 409 4.91 -5.06 5.76
N THR A 410 4.17 -6.16 5.66
CA THR A 410 2.73 -6.17 5.42
C THR A 410 1.93 -5.81 6.68
N LYS A 411 0.61 -5.74 6.57
CA LYS A 411 -0.31 -5.25 7.61
C LYS A 411 -0.46 -6.19 8.81
N GLY A 412 -0.51 -7.50 8.58
CA GLY A 412 -0.75 -8.50 9.62
C GLY A 412 -2.23 -8.88 9.80
N GLU A 413 -2.99 -8.99 8.73
CA GLU A 413 -4.40 -9.38 8.73
C GLU A 413 -4.57 -10.86 8.40
N TYR A 414 -4.51 -11.70 9.42
CA TYR A 414 -4.56 -13.17 9.35
C TYR A 414 -5.98 -13.76 9.47
N VAL A 415 -6.99 -12.89 9.49
CA VAL A 415 -8.40 -13.22 9.71
C VAL A 415 -9.25 -12.79 8.54
N ALA A 416 -10.41 -13.42 8.40
CA ALA A 416 -11.37 -13.11 7.33
C ALA A 416 -12.66 -12.52 7.88
N THR A 417 -13.29 -11.66 7.06
CA THR A 417 -14.57 -11.02 7.33
C THR A 417 -15.67 -11.56 6.41
N GLU A 418 -16.90 -11.50 6.85
CA GLU A 418 -18.11 -11.78 6.06
C GLU A 418 -19.02 -10.55 6.08
N THR A 419 -19.68 -10.25 4.95
CA THR A 419 -20.55 -9.07 4.84
C THR A 419 -21.99 -9.42 5.21
N PHE A 420 -22.54 -8.72 6.20
CA PHE A 420 -23.93 -8.86 6.64
C PHE A 420 -24.72 -7.58 6.39
N ILE A 421 -25.86 -7.72 5.74
CA ILE A 421 -26.77 -6.62 5.39
C ILE A 421 -28.12 -6.88 6.02
N ASN A 422 -28.69 -5.88 6.69
CA ASN A 422 -30.08 -5.91 7.13
C ASN A 422 -30.90 -4.96 6.26
N PRO A 423 -31.93 -5.44 5.55
CA PRO A 423 -32.73 -4.60 4.64
C PRO A 423 -33.41 -3.38 5.31
N LYS A 424 -33.51 -3.38 6.66
CA LYS A 424 -34.11 -2.27 7.41
C LYS A 424 -33.15 -1.08 7.62
N TYR A 425 -31.85 -1.29 7.40
CA TYR A 425 -30.83 -0.30 7.68
C TYR A 425 -29.89 -0.15 6.48
N PRO A 426 -29.48 1.08 6.12
CA PRO A 426 -28.59 1.32 4.97
C PRO A 426 -27.13 1.06 5.33
N TRP A 427 -26.84 -0.03 6.07
CA TRP A 427 -25.52 -0.34 6.60
C TRP A 427 -25.16 -1.80 6.31
N ALA A 428 -23.90 -2.00 5.93
CA ALA A 428 -23.23 -3.29 5.89
C ALA A 428 -22.28 -3.42 7.08
N VAL A 429 -22.39 -4.51 7.83
CA VAL A 429 -21.48 -4.86 8.91
C VAL A 429 -20.59 -5.99 8.43
N ARG A 430 -19.27 -5.85 8.60
CA ARG A 430 -18.28 -6.86 8.22
C ARG A 430 -17.47 -7.28 9.45
N PRO A 431 -18.01 -8.17 10.29
CA PRO A 431 -17.27 -8.74 11.41
C PRO A 431 -16.16 -9.66 10.93
N VAL A 432 -15.08 -9.76 11.69
CA VAL A 432 -14.14 -10.88 11.60
C VAL A 432 -14.89 -12.15 12.02
N VAL A 433 -14.92 -13.16 11.13
CA VAL A 433 -15.70 -14.39 11.37
C VAL A 433 -14.84 -15.64 11.53
N CYS A 434 -13.64 -15.68 10.94
CA CYS A 434 -12.76 -16.83 11.03
C CYS A 434 -11.26 -16.44 10.96
N GLU A 435 -10.44 -17.32 11.47
CA GLU A 435 -8.99 -17.34 11.28
C GLU A 435 -8.65 -18.23 10.08
N VAL A 436 -7.58 -17.89 9.35
CA VAL A 436 -7.19 -18.56 8.12
C VAL A 436 -5.79 -19.14 8.27
N PHE A 437 -5.70 -20.44 8.24
CA PHE A 437 -4.46 -21.22 8.33
C PHE A 437 -4.02 -21.69 6.95
N ASN A 438 -2.72 -21.78 6.71
CA ASN A 438 -2.19 -22.46 5.52
C ASN A 438 -2.29 -24.00 5.68
N SER A 439 -1.85 -24.74 4.66
CA SER A 439 -1.89 -26.21 4.66
C SER A 439 -1.03 -26.88 5.73
N GLU A 440 -0.11 -26.16 6.37
CA GLU A 440 0.72 -26.61 7.48
C GLU A 440 0.16 -26.20 8.86
N GLY A 441 -1.00 -25.53 8.87
CA GLY A 441 -1.66 -25.05 10.08
C GLY A 441 -1.07 -23.76 10.65
N GLU A 442 -0.40 -22.95 9.85
CA GLU A 442 0.22 -21.71 10.26
C GLU A 442 -0.64 -20.49 9.92
N ALA A 443 -0.82 -19.58 10.89
CA ALA A 443 -1.47 -18.26 10.74
C ALA A 443 -0.70 -17.15 11.50
N ASP A 444 0.55 -17.40 11.88
CA ASP A 444 1.33 -16.51 12.76
C ASP A 444 1.98 -15.35 11.99
N TYR A 445 1.15 -14.51 11.40
CA TYR A 445 1.58 -13.25 10.75
C TYR A 445 0.80 -12.02 11.22
N SER A 446 0.32 -12.03 12.45
CA SER A 446 -0.45 -10.92 13.02
C SER A 446 0.31 -9.59 13.13
N THR A 447 1.63 -9.60 12.97
CA THR A 447 2.49 -8.40 12.87
C THR A 447 2.92 -8.07 11.43
N GLY A 448 2.36 -8.79 10.45
CA GLY A 448 2.74 -8.73 9.05
C GLY A 448 3.97 -9.59 8.71
N PHE A 449 4.11 -9.91 7.43
CA PHE A 449 5.32 -10.53 6.90
C PHE A 449 6.42 -9.50 6.77
N LYS A 450 7.59 -9.80 7.28
CA LYS A 450 8.79 -8.99 7.03
C LYS A 450 9.34 -9.33 5.65
N PRO A 451 9.76 -8.34 4.85
CA PRO A 451 10.39 -8.61 3.58
C PRO A 451 11.77 -9.27 3.76
N ASP A 452 12.15 -10.14 2.83
CA ASP A 452 13.50 -10.71 2.75
C ASP A 452 14.51 -9.63 2.34
N ILE A 453 14.06 -8.69 1.47
CA ILE A 453 14.84 -7.55 1.04
C ILE A 453 14.05 -6.27 1.35
N SER A 454 14.51 -5.56 2.39
CA SER A 454 13.85 -4.35 2.87
C SER A 454 14.26 -3.15 2.06
N VAL A 455 13.30 -2.54 1.34
CA VAL A 455 13.48 -1.32 0.56
C VAL A 455 12.31 -0.38 0.84
N ASN A 456 12.63 0.83 1.28
CA ASN A 456 11.64 1.90 1.43
C ASN A 456 11.70 2.81 0.20
N GLU A 457 10.74 2.68 -0.72
CA GLU A 457 10.71 3.45 -1.97
C GLU A 457 10.77 4.97 -1.77
N SER A 458 10.27 5.49 -0.64
CA SER A 458 10.32 6.92 -0.34
C SER A 458 11.74 7.45 -0.05
N SER A 459 12.72 6.57 0.15
CA SER A 459 14.14 6.93 0.27
C SER A 459 14.86 6.99 -1.07
N TYR A 460 14.17 6.67 -2.17
CA TYR A 460 14.76 6.58 -3.51
C TYR A 460 13.94 7.40 -4.52
N LEU A 461 13.71 8.68 -4.24
CA LEU A 461 12.82 9.55 -5.01
C LEU A 461 13.14 9.66 -6.50
N PRO A 462 14.42 9.63 -6.96
CA PRO A 462 14.75 9.63 -8.39
C PRO A 462 14.22 8.37 -9.12
N TYR A 463 14.03 7.29 -8.38
CA TYR A 463 13.57 5.98 -8.89
C TYR A 463 12.11 5.70 -8.52
N TYR A 464 11.38 6.73 -8.06
CA TYR A 464 9.95 6.66 -7.78
C TYR A 464 9.15 6.81 -9.07
N LEU A 465 9.26 5.81 -9.94
CA LEU A 465 8.78 5.81 -11.33
C LEU A 465 7.42 5.10 -11.46
N PRO A 466 6.74 5.21 -12.60
CA PRO A 466 5.53 4.45 -12.89
C PRO A 466 5.73 2.95 -12.71
N LEU A 467 4.67 2.24 -12.23
CA LEU A 467 4.69 0.79 -12.05
C LEU A 467 4.97 0.08 -13.37
N GLY A 468 5.74 -1.00 -13.32
CA GLY A 468 6.17 -1.75 -14.49
C GLY A 468 7.39 -1.18 -15.22
N SER A 469 7.93 -0.04 -14.78
CA SER A 469 9.23 0.45 -15.24
C SER A 469 10.35 -0.41 -14.65
N PRO A 470 11.25 -0.99 -15.46
CA PRO A 470 12.39 -1.76 -14.94
C PRO A 470 13.36 -0.97 -14.06
N TYR A 471 13.28 0.35 -14.12
CA TYR A 471 14.10 1.29 -13.32
C TYR A 471 13.40 1.76 -12.05
N GLU A 472 12.12 1.39 -11.83
CA GLU A 472 11.41 1.66 -10.58
C GLU A 472 12.05 0.84 -9.46
N ILE A 473 12.32 1.48 -8.32
CA ILE A 473 13.21 0.92 -7.30
C ILE A 473 12.85 -0.50 -6.84
N LEU A 474 11.58 -0.79 -6.56
CA LEU A 474 11.18 -2.10 -6.05
C LEU A 474 11.18 -3.16 -7.15
N LEU A 475 10.74 -2.81 -8.36
CA LEU A 475 10.82 -3.73 -9.49
C LEU A 475 12.29 -3.94 -9.90
N ASN A 476 13.10 -2.89 -9.93
CA ASN A 476 14.54 -3.00 -10.20
C ASN A 476 15.23 -3.92 -9.20
N THR A 477 14.91 -3.78 -7.91
CA THR A 477 15.40 -4.69 -6.87
C THR A 477 15.00 -6.13 -7.13
N ALA A 478 13.72 -6.38 -7.49
CA ALA A 478 13.26 -7.73 -7.83
C ALA A 478 14.02 -8.31 -9.03
N LEU A 479 14.26 -7.51 -10.06
CA LEU A 479 15.06 -7.91 -11.23
C LEU A 479 16.51 -8.22 -10.84
N GLY A 480 17.11 -7.42 -9.97
CA GLY A 480 18.44 -7.66 -9.42
C GLY A 480 18.54 -8.99 -8.65
N VAL A 481 17.50 -9.31 -7.84
CA VAL A 481 17.43 -10.61 -7.14
C VAL A 481 17.33 -11.78 -8.13
N ILE A 482 16.52 -11.63 -9.19
CA ILE A 482 16.35 -12.66 -10.21
C ILE A 482 17.65 -12.92 -10.97
N THR A 483 18.36 -11.85 -11.33
CA THR A 483 19.58 -11.93 -12.14
C THR A 483 20.86 -12.17 -11.33
N GLY A 484 20.78 -12.04 -9.99
CA GLY A 484 21.93 -12.12 -9.10
C GLY A 484 22.79 -10.83 -9.07
N ALA A 485 22.28 -9.73 -9.60
CA ALA A 485 22.94 -8.43 -9.70
C ALA A 485 22.13 -7.36 -8.92
N ILE A 486 22.12 -7.48 -7.59
CA ILE A 486 21.44 -6.50 -6.73
C ILE A 486 22.39 -5.31 -6.53
N GLU A 487 22.01 -4.17 -7.08
CA GLU A 487 22.66 -2.89 -6.83
C GLU A 487 21.56 -1.90 -6.41
N LEU A 488 21.56 -1.50 -5.14
CA LEU A 488 20.69 -0.44 -4.66
C LEU A 488 21.44 0.88 -4.76
N PRO A 489 20.84 1.93 -5.35
CA PRO A 489 21.41 3.27 -5.30
C PRO A 489 21.47 3.76 -3.85
N GLU A 490 22.31 4.77 -3.59
CA GLU A 490 22.35 5.39 -2.27
C GLU A 490 21.01 6.06 -1.92
N PRO A 491 20.51 5.88 -0.68
CA PRO A 491 19.28 6.52 -0.23
C PRO A 491 19.45 8.03 -0.19
N GLN A 492 18.47 8.76 -0.71
CA GLN A 492 18.47 10.22 -0.67
C GLN A 492 18.23 10.73 0.75
N ALA A 493 19.20 11.44 1.31
CA ALA A 493 19.07 12.09 2.61
C ALA A 493 18.19 13.35 2.54
N GLY A 494 17.43 13.64 3.58
CA GLY A 494 16.83 14.95 3.82
C GLY A 494 15.37 15.15 3.39
N THR A 495 14.71 14.19 2.76
CA THR A 495 13.28 14.29 2.45
C THR A 495 12.44 13.54 3.48
N THR A 496 11.63 14.28 4.26
CA THR A 496 10.76 13.69 5.27
C THR A 496 9.30 13.81 4.83
N ALA A 497 8.65 12.67 4.61
CA ALA A 497 7.21 12.61 4.39
C ALA A 497 6.47 13.09 5.66
N VAL A 498 5.50 13.99 5.47
CA VAL A 498 4.72 14.55 6.58
C VAL A 498 3.40 13.83 6.74
N LYS A 499 2.73 13.53 5.62
CA LYS A 499 1.39 12.94 5.60
C LYS A 499 1.14 12.25 4.27
N SER A 500 0.61 11.05 4.33
CA SER A 500 0.09 10.36 3.13
C SER A 500 -1.44 10.45 3.10
N PHE A 501 -1.97 10.61 1.92
CA PHE A 501 -3.39 10.60 1.63
C PHE A 501 -3.67 9.49 0.62
N ALA A 502 -4.56 8.57 1.01
CA ALA A 502 -5.14 7.59 0.10
C ALA A 502 -6.62 7.91 -0.09
N THR A 503 -7.10 7.82 -1.31
CA THR A 503 -8.52 8.03 -1.59
C THR A 503 -9.36 7.02 -0.82
N LYS A 504 -10.55 7.43 -0.34
CA LYS A 504 -11.46 6.55 0.42
C LYS A 504 -11.89 5.28 -0.32
N LYS A 505 -11.56 5.15 -1.58
CA LYS A 505 -11.79 3.95 -2.38
C LYS A 505 -10.93 2.76 -1.94
N ASN A 506 -9.74 3.05 -1.43
CA ASN A 506 -8.91 2.06 -0.76
C ASN A 506 -9.47 1.77 0.65
N VAL A 507 -10.80 1.86 0.80
CA VAL A 507 -11.47 1.31 1.96
C VAL A 507 -10.99 -0.13 2.05
N ARG A 508 -10.34 -0.38 3.15
CA ARG A 508 -9.75 -1.64 3.50
C ARG A 508 -10.68 -2.78 3.14
N LYS A 509 -10.27 -3.59 2.20
CA LYS A 509 -11.04 -4.77 1.79
C LYS A 509 -10.80 -5.94 2.74
N GLY A 510 -9.58 -6.07 3.27
CA GLY A 510 -9.20 -7.19 4.11
C GLY A 510 -9.28 -8.51 3.35
N LEU A 511 -9.59 -9.59 4.06
CA LEU A 511 -9.92 -10.89 3.46
C LEU A 511 -11.41 -11.14 3.62
N ILE A 512 -12.10 -11.34 2.50
CA ILE A 512 -13.57 -11.49 2.45
C ILE A 512 -13.91 -12.93 2.09
N VAL A 513 -14.70 -13.58 2.96
CA VAL A 513 -15.37 -14.86 2.67
C VAL A 513 -16.82 -14.59 2.21
N LYS A 514 -17.28 -15.39 1.27
CA LYS A 514 -18.68 -15.38 0.78
C LYS A 514 -19.47 -16.55 1.32
#